data_6c40a96e646e4279eb9ff506215efe2b
#
_entry.id   6c40a96e646e4279eb9ff506215efe2b
#
_cell.length_a   1.000
_cell.length_b   1.000
_cell.length_c   1.000
_cell.angle_alpha   90.00
_cell.angle_beta   90.00
_cell.angle_gamma   90.00
#
_symmetry.space_group_name_H-M   'P 1'
#
loop_
_entity.id
_entity.type
_entity.pdbx_description
1 polymer ?
#
loop_
_entity_poly.entity_id
_entity_poly.type
_entity_poly.pdbx_seq_one_letter_code
_entity_poly.pdbx_strand_id
1 'polypeptide(L)'
;TIPIFTASAVHGAEHVGDFALLDQLGEHHSMRWYNDKKSVALLVHGLNSEATLSALPAYIKLKRQFTEQGVQFFLINPMGRLNRDAVQQEIATYTNDIPVLMDDSQKISEALGITHTGEVLLFDPMDFTVNYRGSVGPELEAALQAVISDEKIDAAEVAISGDSVEYPAKHSVSYEQDIAPILAANCAQCHRAGGIGPFALDSYTMAQGWSPMIREVLMTRRMPPGQIDPHVHEFSNDRNLAIADLQKLLSWIESGSPRDGATDPLAELDWPETEWTVPLGAPDLIVEVPPQTVPA
;
A
#
# COMPACT_ATOMS: atom_id res chain seq x y z
N THR A 1 -26.27 2.74 40.53
CA THR A 1 -25.64 2.42 39.22
C THR A 1 -25.16 3.72 38.63
N ILE A 2 -23.86 3.96 38.68
CA ILE A 2 -23.19 5.13 38.07
C ILE A 2 -22.90 4.72 36.61
N PRO A 3 -23.30 5.50 35.59
CA PRO A 3 -22.93 5.22 34.23
C PRO A 3 -21.43 5.46 34.08
N ILE A 4 -20.69 4.43 33.66
CA ILE A 4 -19.31 4.55 33.22
C ILE A 4 -19.36 5.20 31.84
N PHE A 5 -19.05 6.49 31.76
CA PHE A 5 -18.73 7.15 30.50
C PHE A 5 -17.35 6.68 30.09
N THR A 6 -17.28 5.80 29.11
CA THR A 6 -16.04 5.55 28.39
C THR A 6 -15.74 6.80 27.56
N ALA A 7 -14.73 7.54 27.96
CA ALA A 7 -14.21 8.62 27.14
C ALA A 7 -13.63 8.00 25.87
N SER A 8 -14.27 8.24 24.73
CA SER A 8 -13.70 7.95 23.42
C SER A 8 -12.44 8.78 23.25
N ALA A 9 -11.34 8.13 22.98
CA ALA A 9 -10.07 8.78 22.69
C ALA A 9 -10.25 9.62 21.41
N VAL A 10 -9.94 10.90 21.50
CA VAL A 10 -9.72 11.74 20.32
C VAL A 10 -8.56 11.11 19.55
N HIS A 11 -8.84 10.38 18.47
CA HIS A 11 -7.81 9.86 17.59
C HIS A 11 -7.15 11.07 16.93
N GLY A 12 -5.91 11.36 17.31
CA GLY A 12 -5.05 12.25 16.55
C GLY A 12 -4.84 11.66 15.14
N ALA A 13 -4.46 12.47 14.18
CA ALA A 13 -4.17 12.03 12.80
C ALA A 13 -3.28 10.78 12.82
N GLU A 14 -3.77 9.69 12.23
CA GLU A 14 -3.07 8.40 12.22
C GLU A 14 -2.11 8.35 11.04
N HIS A 15 -0.82 8.24 11.31
CA HIS A 15 0.20 8.16 10.27
C HIS A 15 0.27 6.76 9.67
N VAL A 16 -0.05 6.64 8.40
CA VAL A 16 -0.10 5.37 7.65
C VAL A 16 1.19 5.11 6.86
N GLY A 17 1.80 6.17 6.35
CA GLY A 17 2.91 6.14 5.40
C GLY A 17 2.43 6.25 3.95
N ASP A 18 3.39 6.42 3.03
CA ASP A 18 3.12 6.44 1.59
C ASP A 18 2.70 5.04 1.09
N PHE A 19 1.83 5.01 0.09
CA PHE A 19 1.42 3.77 -0.56
C PHE A 19 1.09 3.96 -2.03
N ALA A 20 1.05 2.85 -2.77
CA ALA A 20 0.64 2.84 -4.16
C ALA A 20 -0.20 1.60 -4.50
N LEU A 21 -1.21 1.79 -5.34
CA LEU A 21 -2.08 0.73 -5.85
C LEU A 21 -2.26 0.87 -7.35
N LEU A 22 -2.62 -0.23 -8.00
CA LEU A 22 -3.21 -0.19 -9.33
C LEU A 22 -4.71 0.04 -9.20
N ASP A 23 -5.29 0.75 -10.16
CA ASP A 23 -6.73 0.87 -10.24
C ASP A 23 -7.37 -0.24 -11.09
N GLN A 24 -8.70 -0.17 -11.25
CA GLN A 24 -9.46 -1.12 -12.06
C GLN A 24 -9.11 -1.11 -13.56
N LEU A 25 -8.36 -0.12 -14.04
CA LEU A 25 -7.85 -0.04 -15.41
C LEU A 25 -6.38 -0.45 -15.52
N GLY A 26 -5.70 -0.68 -14.38
CA GLY A 26 -4.30 -1.02 -14.30
C GLY A 26 -3.37 0.20 -14.26
N GLU A 27 -3.92 1.39 -14.09
CA GLU A 27 -3.13 2.59 -13.89
C GLU A 27 -2.54 2.61 -12.47
N HIS A 28 -1.29 3.00 -12.36
CA HIS A 28 -0.59 3.07 -11.08
C HIS A 28 -0.83 4.42 -10.40
N HIS A 29 -1.24 4.38 -9.14
CA HIS A 29 -1.46 5.56 -8.30
C HIS A 29 -0.59 5.47 -7.05
N SER A 30 0.38 6.39 -6.93
CA SER A 30 1.17 6.60 -5.70
C SER A 30 0.67 7.82 -4.97
N MET A 31 0.44 7.74 -3.67
CA MET A 31 -0.12 8.87 -2.90
C MET A 31 0.83 10.07 -2.93
N ARG A 32 2.12 9.85 -3.00
CA ARG A 32 3.11 10.91 -3.17
C ARG A 32 2.92 11.77 -4.44
N TRP A 33 2.31 11.24 -5.48
CA TRP A 33 2.03 12.00 -6.71
C TRP A 33 0.95 13.07 -6.53
N TYR A 34 0.19 12.99 -5.43
CA TYR A 34 -0.87 13.92 -5.08
C TYR A 34 -0.46 14.90 -3.99
N ASN A 35 0.86 15.06 -3.73
CA ASN A 35 1.38 15.98 -2.72
C ASN A 35 1.10 17.47 -3.02
N ASP A 36 0.63 17.80 -4.23
CA ASP A 36 0.11 19.11 -4.60
C ASP A 36 -1.36 19.30 -4.20
N LYS A 37 -2.04 18.24 -3.77
CA LYS A 37 -3.44 18.26 -3.32
C LYS A 37 -3.53 18.52 -1.82
N LYS A 38 -4.61 19.17 -1.42
CA LYS A 38 -4.94 19.41 -0.03
C LYS A 38 -5.40 18.15 0.71
N SER A 39 -6.00 17.23 -0.03
CA SER A 39 -6.42 15.93 0.49
C SER A 39 -6.73 14.93 -0.63
N VAL A 40 -6.68 13.65 -0.27
CA VAL A 40 -7.19 12.54 -1.07
C VAL A 40 -8.39 11.94 -0.35
N ALA A 41 -9.56 11.99 -0.97
CA ALA A 41 -10.77 11.34 -0.48
C ALA A 41 -10.83 9.90 -1.00
N LEU A 42 -11.03 8.94 -0.08
CA LEU A 42 -11.09 7.50 -0.35
C LEU A 42 -12.45 6.98 0.12
N LEU A 43 -13.36 6.63 -0.80
CA LEU A 43 -14.60 5.93 -0.47
C LEU A 43 -14.35 4.43 -0.55
N VAL A 44 -14.64 3.70 0.53
CA VAL A 44 -14.45 2.25 0.58
C VAL A 44 -15.50 1.54 -0.26
N HIS A 45 -15.02 0.83 -1.27
CA HIS A 45 -15.81 0.08 -2.22
C HIS A 45 -15.89 -1.40 -1.84
N GLY A 46 -17.08 -1.98 -1.98
CA GLY A 46 -17.29 -3.42 -2.00
C GLY A 46 -18.14 -3.77 -3.20
N LEU A 47 -17.77 -4.81 -3.95
CA LEU A 47 -18.55 -5.25 -5.11
C LEU A 47 -19.96 -5.65 -4.68
N ASN A 48 -20.98 -5.05 -5.28
CA ASN A 48 -22.40 -5.17 -4.93
C ASN A 48 -22.76 -4.66 -3.51
N SER A 49 -21.91 -3.88 -2.86
CA SER A 49 -22.21 -3.33 -1.55
C SER A 49 -23.27 -2.22 -1.65
N GLU A 50 -24.41 -2.42 -0.98
CA GLU A 50 -25.48 -1.42 -0.93
C GLU A 50 -24.99 -0.09 -0.30
N ALA A 51 -24.13 -0.18 0.71
CA ALA A 51 -23.57 0.99 1.38
C ALA A 51 -22.73 1.83 0.41
N THR A 52 -21.85 1.21 -0.38
CA THR A 52 -21.08 1.91 -1.40
C THR A 52 -21.98 2.50 -2.48
N LEU A 53 -22.85 1.68 -3.07
CA LEU A 53 -23.66 2.07 -4.22
C LEU A 53 -24.65 3.20 -3.88
N SER A 54 -25.21 3.21 -2.68
CA SER A 54 -26.08 4.29 -2.21
C SER A 54 -25.32 5.59 -1.93
N ALA A 55 -24.05 5.52 -1.55
CA ALA A 55 -23.19 6.68 -1.27
C ALA A 55 -22.64 7.35 -2.56
N LEU A 56 -22.46 6.57 -3.63
CA LEU A 56 -21.82 7.04 -4.87
C LEU A 56 -22.42 8.33 -5.47
N PRO A 57 -23.75 8.50 -5.61
CA PRO A 57 -24.30 9.73 -6.21
C PRO A 57 -23.91 10.99 -5.44
N ALA A 58 -23.92 10.95 -4.11
CA ALA A 58 -23.52 12.07 -3.25
C ALA A 58 -22.00 12.28 -3.32
N TYR A 59 -21.21 11.21 -3.33
CA TYR A 59 -19.75 11.28 -3.46
C TYR A 59 -19.32 11.90 -4.80
N ILE A 60 -19.96 11.52 -5.90
CA ILE A 60 -19.74 12.11 -7.23
C ILE A 60 -20.06 13.62 -7.23
N LYS A 61 -21.13 14.02 -6.53
CA LYS A 61 -21.46 15.46 -6.37
C LYS A 61 -20.33 16.19 -5.63
N LEU A 62 -19.83 15.64 -4.53
CA LEU A 62 -18.71 16.22 -3.79
C LEU A 62 -17.45 16.30 -4.65
N LYS A 63 -17.14 15.25 -5.43
CA LYS A 63 -16.01 15.28 -6.37
C LYS A 63 -16.11 16.49 -7.31
N ARG A 64 -17.25 16.70 -7.95
CA ARG A 64 -17.45 17.82 -8.88
C ARG A 64 -17.26 19.19 -8.21
N GLN A 65 -17.60 19.28 -6.91
CA GLN A 65 -17.48 20.51 -6.15
C GLN A 65 -16.04 20.79 -5.70
N PHE A 66 -15.29 19.77 -5.27
CA PHE A 66 -14.02 19.94 -4.55
C PHE A 66 -12.77 19.60 -5.37
N THR A 67 -12.87 18.95 -6.54
CA THR A 67 -11.70 18.61 -7.35
C THR A 67 -10.88 19.83 -7.75
N GLU A 68 -11.53 20.89 -8.24
CA GLU A 68 -10.86 22.14 -8.65
C GLU A 68 -10.32 22.92 -7.44
N GLN A 69 -10.72 22.54 -6.23
CA GLN A 69 -10.27 23.15 -4.98
C GLN A 69 -9.11 22.38 -4.33
N GLY A 70 -8.56 21.40 -5.04
CA GLY A 70 -7.38 20.67 -4.61
C GLY A 70 -7.67 19.35 -3.88
N VAL A 71 -8.86 18.75 -4.04
CA VAL A 71 -9.14 17.42 -3.48
C VAL A 71 -9.14 16.38 -4.60
N GLN A 72 -8.35 15.32 -4.44
CA GLN A 72 -8.37 14.14 -5.31
C GLN A 72 -9.38 13.11 -4.77
N PHE A 73 -10.10 12.45 -5.67
CA PHE A 73 -11.13 11.46 -5.29
C PHE A 73 -10.83 10.09 -5.89
N PHE A 74 -10.91 9.07 -5.04
CA PHE A 74 -10.77 7.66 -5.39
C PHE A 74 -11.85 6.83 -4.69
N LEU A 75 -12.07 5.64 -5.23
CA LEU A 75 -12.60 4.52 -4.46
C LEU A 75 -11.42 3.63 -4.05
N ILE A 76 -11.54 2.89 -2.96
CA ILE A 76 -10.56 1.85 -2.57
C ILE A 76 -11.31 0.55 -2.29
N ASN A 77 -10.88 -0.53 -2.93
CA ASN A 77 -11.47 -1.85 -2.74
C ASN A 77 -10.59 -2.72 -1.83
N PRO A 78 -11.01 -2.99 -0.58
CA PRO A 78 -10.27 -3.79 0.39
C PRO A 78 -10.61 -5.28 0.35
N MET A 79 -11.35 -5.77 -0.63
CA MET A 79 -11.93 -7.12 -0.65
C MET A 79 -10.94 -8.20 -1.13
N GLY A 80 -9.64 -7.86 -1.21
CA GLY A 80 -8.63 -8.72 -1.77
C GLY A 80 -8.73 -8.83 -3.29
N ARG A 81 -8.10 -9.87 -3.86
CA ARG A 81 -8.05 -10.02 -5.31
C ARG A 81 -9.40 -10.39 -5.90
N LEU A 82 -10.04 -9.43 -6.53
CA LEU A 82 -11.32 -9.57 -7.21
C LEU A 82 -11.17 -9.60 -8.73
N ASN A 83 -12.26 -10.00 -9.41
CA ASN A 83 -12.39 -9.81 -10.84
C ASN A 83 -12.48 -8.29 -11.15
N ARG A 84 -11.42 -7.74 -11.74
CA ARG A 84 -11.31 -6.33 -12.08
C ARG A 84 -12.39 -5.89 -13.05
N ASP A 85 -12.74 -6.72 -14.03
CA ASP A 85 -13.77 -6.39 -15.03
C ASP A 85 -15.15 -6.22 -14.37
N ALA A 86 -15.45 -7.02 -13.34
CA ALA A 86 -16.71 -6.88 -12.60
C ALA A 86 -16.76 -5.54 -11.82
N VAL A 87 -15.66 -5.15 -11.18
CA VAL A 87 -15.53 -3.85 -10.51
C VAL A 87 -15.68 -2.70 -11.51
N GLN A 88 -14.99 -2.79 -12.65
CA GLN A 88 -15.08 -1.79 -13.70
C GLN A 88 -16.50 -1.65 -14.24
N GLN A 89 -17.17 -2.76 -14.52
CA GLN A 89 -18.53 -2.77 -15.03
C GLN A 89 -19.52 -2.18 -14.02
N GLU A 90 -19.41 -2.50 -12.74
CA GLU A 90 -20.26 -1.94 -11.70
C GLU A 90 -20.10 -0.43 -11.61
N ILE A 91 -18.87 0.07 -11.48
CA ILE A 91 -18.61 1.49 -11.31
C ILE A 91 -18.96 2.29 -12.58
N ALA A 92 -18.76 1.73 -13.77
CA ALA A 92 -19.09 2.39 -15.03
C ALA A 92 -20.59 2.73 -15.15
N THR A 93 -21.46 2.08 -14.37
CA THR A 93 -22.90 2.43 -14.33
C THR A 93 -23.16 3.75 -13.59
N TYR A 94 -22.21 4.24 -12.79
CA TYR A 94 -22.32 5.46 -12.00
C TYR A 94 -21.38 6.56 -12.50
N THR A 95 -20.12 6.18 -12.80
CA THR A 95 -19.07 7.12 -13.24
C THR A 95 -17.93 6.38 -13.92
N ASN A 96 -17.23 7.09 -14.85
CA ASN A 96 -16.02 6.58 -15.49
C ASN A 96 -14.77 7.39 -15.08
N ASP A 97 -14.92 8.37 -14.19
CA ASP A 97 -13.86 9.33 -13.86
C ASP A 97 -13.45 9.33 -12.38
N ILE A 98 -13.82 8.28 -11.64
CA ILE A 98 -13.29 8.01 -10.29
C ILE A 98 -12.60 6.64 -10.32
N PRO A 99 -11.26 6.59 -10.21
CA PRO A 99 -10.54 5.32 -10.18
C PRO A 99 -10.87 4.53 -8.91
N VAL A 100 -10.90 3.19 -9.04
CA VAL A 100 -11.05 2.25 -7.93
C VAL A 100 -9.70 1.61 -7.65
N LEU A 101 -9.04 2.02 -6.59
CA LEU A 101 -7.76 1.45 -6.16
C LEU A 101 -7.98 0.02 -5.67
N MET A 102 -7.28 -0.95 -6.30
CA MET A 102 -7.44 -2.38 -6.02
C MET A 102 -6.41 -2.83 -5.00
N ASP A 103 -6.81 -3.03 -3.75
CA ASP A 103 -5.91 -3.55 -2.71
C ASP A 103 -5.97 -5.07 -2.63
N ASP A 104 -5.37 -5.74 -3.61
CA ASP A 104 -5.33 -7.20 -3.69
C ASP A 104 -4.74 -7.86 -2.42
N SER A 105 -3.83 -7.18 -1.75
CA SER A 105 -3.17 -7.67 -0.53
C SER A 105 -3.94 -7.37 0.75
N GLN A 106 -4.87 -6.44 0.72
CA GLN A 106 -5.59 -5.86 1.86
C GLN A 106 -4.67 -5.13 2.87
N LYS A 107 -3.37 -5.04 2.63
CA LYS A 107 -2.42 -4.47 3.60
C LYS A 107 -2.48 -2.95 3.68
N ILE A 108 -2.81 -2.29 2.58
CA ILE A 108 -3.00 -0.84 2.57
C ILE A 108 -4.31 -0.49 3.29
N SER A 109 -5.37 -1.20 3.01
CA SER A 109 -6.66 -1.02 3.67
C SER A 109 -6.59 -1.31 5.18
N GLU A 110 -5.84 -2.35 5.58
CA GLU A 110 -5.56 -2.65 6.99
C GLU A 110 -4.77 -1.51 7.65
N ALA A 111 -3.73 -0.98 6.99
CA ALA A 111 -2.94 0.15 7.49
C ALA A 111 -3.76 1.45 7.56
N LEU A 112 -4.69 1.66 6.64
CA LEU A 112 -5.65 2.76 6.68
C LEU A 112 -6.74 2.57 7.76
N GLY A 113 -6.79 1.43 8.43
CA GLY A 113 -7.78 1.11 9.46
C GLY A 113 -9.21 1.00 8.92
N ILE A 114 -9.38 0.64 7.66
CA ILE A 114 -10.71 0.46 7.04
C ILE A 114 -11.43 -0.70 7.71
N THR A 115 -12.71 -0.50 8.02
CA THR A 115 -13.53 -1.49 8.73
C THR A 115 -14.80 -1.89 8.00
N HIS A 116 -15.36 -0.98 7.18
CA HIS A 116 -16.64 -1.23 6.52
C HIS A 116 -16.65 -0.65 5.10
N THR A 117 -17.45 -1.24 4.22
CA THR A 117 -17.78 -0.65 2.91
C THR A 117 -18.62 0.62 3.11
N GLY A 118 -18.54 1.57 2.18
CA GLY A 118 -19.24 2.86 2.29
C GLY A 118 -18.60 3.87 3.26
N GLU A 119 -17.55 3.46 3.98
CA GLU A 119 -16.72 4.35 4.78
C GLU A 119 -15.95 5.33 3.88
N VAL A 120 -15.74 6.55 4.35
CA VAL A 120 -14.89 7.55 3.67
C VAL A 120 -13.77 8.00 4.59
N LEU A 121 -12.57 8.06 4.01
CA LEU A 121 -11.40 8.63 4.65
C LEU A 121 -10.94 9.88 3.89
N LEU A 122 -10.45 10.89 4.62
CA LEU A 122 -9.65 11.96 4.04
C LEU A 122 -8.19 11.74 4.45
N PHE A 123 -7.36 11.53 3.46
CA PHE A 123 -5.94 11.25 3.58
C PHE A 123 -5.13 12.47 3.16
N ASP A 124 -4.18 12.87 4.00
CA ASP A 124 -3.23 13.93 3.70
C ASP A 124 -2.03 13.33 2.94
N PRO A 125 -1.81 13.69 1.67
CA PRO A 125 -0.74 13.12 0.88
C PRO A 125 0.64 13.76 1.17
N MET A 126 0.71 14.81 1.99
CA MET A 126 1.97 15.43 2.43
C MET A 126 2.52 14.72 3.67
N ASP A 127 1.68 14.48 4.65
CA ASP A 127 2.06 13.91 5.94
C ASP A 127 1.72 12.41 6.03
N PHE A 128 1.03 11.87 5.02
CA PHE A 128 0.57 10.47 4.96
C PHE A 128 -0.28 10.06 6.16
N THR A 129 -1.20 10.95 6.54
CA THR A 129 -2.09 10.77 7.70
C THR A 129 -3.55 10.69 7.27
N VAL A 130 -4.37 9.96 8.04
CA VAL A 130 -5.82 9.99 7.93
C VAL A 130 -6.36 11.05 8.88
N ASN A 131 -6.99 12.09 8.33
CA ASN A 131 -7.48 13.25 9.09
C ASN A 131 -8.99 13.24 9.34
N TYR A 132 -9.74 12.42 8.60
CA TYR A 132 -11.18 12.23 8.75
C TYR A 132 -11.56 10.79 8.43
N ARG A 133 -12.57 10.30 9.15
CA ARG A 133 -13.20 9.01 8.93
C ARG A 133 -14.70 9.13 9.20
N GLY A 134 -15.52 8.63 8.28
CA GLY A 134 -16.97 8.72 8.42
C GLY A 134 -17.72 8.14 7.23
N SER A 135 -18.93 8.62 7.01
CA SER A 135 -19.76 8.27 5.85
C SER A 135 -19.94 9.48 4.91
N VAL A 136 -20.45 9.22 3.71
CA VAL A 136 -20.79 10.30 2.77
C VAL A 136 -22.03 11.05 3.29
N GLY A 137 -21.83 12.32 3.65
CA GLY A 137 -22.89 13.15 4.24
C GLY A 137 -22.43 14.57 4.52
N PRO A 138 -23.24 15.33 5.28
CA PRO A 138 -22.93 16.72 5.65
C PRO A 138 -21.60 16.86 6.41
N GLU A 139 -21.24 15.88 7.22
CA GLU A 139 -20.00 15.87 8.02
C GLU A 139 -18.77 15.75 7.10
N LEU A 140 -18.84 14.92 6.05
CA LEU A 140 -17.78 14.85 5.05
C LEU A 140 -17.67 16.16 4.26
N GLU A 141 -18.81 16.78 3.88
CA GLU A 141 -18.80 18.06 3.18
C GLU A 141 -18.16 19.15 4.06
N ALA A 142 -18.48 19.19 5.36
CA ALA A 142 -17.87 20.11 6.33
C ALA A 142 -16.35 19.83 6.49
N ALA A 143 -15.93 18.58 6.56
CA ALA A 143 -14.52 18.20 6.65
C ALA A 143 -13.74 18.62 5.38
N LEU A 144 -14.31 18.41 4.19
CA LEU A 144 -13.74 18.87 2.93
C LEU A 144 -13.61 20.39 2.88
N GLN A 145 -14.63 21.12 3.38
CA GLN A 145 -14.60 22.58 3.47
C GLN A 145 -13.49 23.06 4.41
N ALA A 146 -13.30 22.42 5.56
CA ALA A 146 -12.23 22.73 6.51
C ALA A 146 -10.85 22.51 5.87
N VAL A 147 -10.66 21.37 5.17
CA VAL A 147 -9.40 21.06 4.46
C VAL A 147 -9.04 22.13 3.43
N ILE A 148 -9.98 22.53 2.57
CA ILE A 148 -9.68 23.54 1.54
C ILE A 148 -9.42 24.93 2.11
N SER A 149 -9.95 25.22 3.32
CA SER A 149 -9.76 26.49 4.03
C SER A 149 -8.54 26.47 4.95
N ASP A 150 -7.78 25.36 4.99
CA ASP A 150 -6.66 25.12 5.90
C ASP A 150 -7.08 25.23 7.39
N GLU A 151 -8.32 24.85 7.70
CA GLU A 151 -8.89 24.82 9.02
C GLU A 151 -8.82 23.41 9.63
N LYS A 152 -8.88 23.34 10.96
CA LYS A 152 -8.92 22.05 11.65
C LYS A 152 -10.26 21.35 11.39
N ILE A 153 -10.21 20.08 11.04
CA ILE A 153 -11.39 19.24 10.92
C ILE A 153 -11.93 18.99 12.33
N ASP A 154 -13.16 19.41 12.59
CA ASP A 154 -13.89 18.98 13.78
C ASP A 154 -14.44 17.56 13.52
N ALA A 155 -13.71 16.57 14.02
CA ALA A 155 -14.09 15.17 13.89
C ALA A 155 -15.29 14.86 14.78
N ALA A 156 -16.50 14.91 14.22
CA ALA A 156 -17.62 14.19 14.81
C ALA A 156 -17.47 12.70 14.43
N GLU A 157 -17.56 11.80 15.41
CA GLU A 157 -17.69 10.37 15.12
C GLU A 157 -18.99 10.16 14.33
N VAL A 158 -18.86 9.82 13.06
CA VAL A 158 -19.98 9.47 12.21
C VAL A 158 -20.12 7.96 12.21
N ALA A 159 -21.30 7.48 12.56
CA ALA A 159 -21.59 6.06 12.50
C ALA A 159 -21.43 5.53 11.06
N ILE A 160 -20.60 4.52 10.90
CA ILE A 160 -20.39 3.84 9.63
C ILE A 160 -21.33 2.64 9.59
N SER A 161 -22.09 2.53 8.52
CA SER A 161 -22.97 1.38 8.25
C SER A 161 -22.60 0.80 6.89
N GLY A 162 -22.23 -0.46 6.86
CA GLY A 162 -21.83 -1.17 5.64
C GLY A 162 -21.45 -2.60 5.97
N ASP A 163 -21.03 -3.36 4.96
CA ASP A 163 -20.52 -4.70 5.17
C ASP A 163 -19.13 -4.62 5.82
N SER A 164 -18.89 -5.45 6.84
CA SER A 164 -17.60 -5.56 7.48
C SER A 164 -16.53 -6.00 6.50
N VAL A 165 -15.35 -5.37 6.55
CA VAL A 165 -14.18 -5.81 5.81
C VAL A 165 -13.43 -6.84 6.64
N GLU A 166 -13.33 -8.06 6.11
CA GLU A 166 -12.61 -9.14 6.77
C GLU A 166 -11.15 -9.17 6.30
N TYR A 167 -10.23 -9.12 7.24
CA TYR A 167 -8.79 -9.24 7.00
C TYR A 167 -8.28 -10.63 7.35
N PRO A 168 -7.23 -11.12 6.67
CA PRO A 168 -6.60 -12.38 7.03
C PRO A 168 -6.18 -12.38 8.50
N ALA A 169 -6.40 -13.50 9.17
CA ALA A 169 -5.98 -13.64 10.55
C ALA A 169 -4.46 -13.41 10.70
N LYS A 170 -4.07 -12.62 11.68
CA LYS A 170 -2.65 -12.41 12.00
C LYS A 170 -2.09 -13.70 12.61
N HIS A 171 -1.24 -14.37 11.85
CA HIS A 171 -0.46 -15.51 12.35
C HIS A 171 0.90 -15.02 12.84
N SER A 172 1.48 -15.74 13.83
CA SER A 172 2.87 -15.53 14.17
C SER A 172 3.74 -15.95 12.99
N VAL A 173 4.57 -15.03 12.50
CA VAL A 173 5.44 -15.25 11.34
C VAL A 173 6.85 -15.51 11.84
N SER A 174 7.45 -16.63 11.44
CA SER A 174 8.81 -17.02 11.78
C SER A 174 9.82 -16.32 10.87
N TYR A 175 10.84 -15.68 11.47
CA TYR A 175 11.94 -15.17 10.67
C TYR A 175 12.67 -16.32 9.94
N GLU A 176 13.04 -17.38 10.68
CA GLU A 176 13.82 -18.48 10.10
C GLU A 176 13.07 -19.26 9.03
N GLN A 177 11.77 -19.56 9.27
CA GLN A 177 10.99 -20.45 8.40
C GLN A 177 10.21 -19.74 7.30
N ASP A 178 9.81 -18.48 7.52
CA ASP A 178 8.98 -17.73 6.57
C ASP A 178 9.75 -16.57 5.92
N ILE A 179 10.34 -15.66 6.74
CA ILE A 179 10.83 -14.38 6.23
C ILE A 179 12.17 -14.52 5.53
N ALA A 180 13.14 -15.22 6.10
CA ALA A 180 14.44 -15.38 5.48
C ALA A 180 14.35 -16.08 4.11
N PRO A 181 13.54 -17.14 3.92
CA PRO A 181 13.32 -17.73 2.59
C PRO A 181 12.68 -16.75 1.61
N ILE A 182 11.69 -15.94 2.02
CA ILE A 182 11.06 -14.93 1.15
C ILE A 182 12.09 -13.88 0.71
N LEU A 183 12.89 -13.35 1.65
CA LEU A 183 13.94 -12.37 1.36
C LEU A 183 15.04 -12.97 0.46
N ALA A 184 15.45 -14.21 0.70
CA ALA A 184 16.44 -14.91 -0.11
C ALA A 184 15.97 -15.06 -1.57
N ALA A 185 14.74 -15.50 -1.77
CA ALA A 185 14.19 -15.74 -3.10
C ALA A 185 13.91 -14.47 -3.91
N ASN A 186 13.45 -13.39 -3.25
CA ASN A 186 12.90 -12.23 -3.95
C ASN A 186 13.77 -10.96 -3.84
N CYS A 187 14.65 -10.87 -2.86
CA CYS A 187 15.40 -9.63 -2.55
C CYS A 187 16.91 -9.83 -2.64
N ALA A 188 17.45 -10.87 -1.98
CA ALA A 188 18.88 -11.08 -1.82
C ALA A 188 19.61 -11.33 -3.14
N GLN A 189 18.94 -11.80 -4.20
CA GLN A 189 19.55 -11.94 -5.52
C GLN A 189 20.16 -10.62 -6.03
N CYS A 190 19.53 -9.48 -5.75
CA CYS A 190 20.03 -8.16 -6.09
C CYS A 190 20.73 -7.50 -4.90
N HIS A 191 20.18 -7.69 -3.68
CA HIS A 191 20.67 -7.12 -2.43
C HIS A 191 21.65 -8.10 -1.74
N ARG A 192 22.80 -8.31 -2.34
CA ARG A 192 23.93 -9.13 -1.83
C ARG A 192 25.26 -8.42 -2.01
N ALA A 193 26.30 -8.87 -1.34
CA ALA A 193 27.65 -8.39 -1.61
C ALA A 193 28.01 -8.61 -3.10
N GLY A 194 28.48 -7.57 -3.78
CA GLY A 194 28.73 -7.58 -5.22
C GLY A 194 27.50 -7.62 -6.13
N GLY A 195 26.28 -7.54 -5.57
CA GLY A 195 25.03 -7.40 -6.32
C GLY A 195 24.76 -5.96 -6.77
N ILE A 196 23.66 -5.77 -7.52
CA ILE A 196 23.27 -4.44 -8.03
C ILE A 196 22.52 -3.59 -7.00
N GLY A 197 22.05 -4.19 -5.90
CA GLY A 197 21.40 -3.48 -4.81
C GLY A 197 22.39 -2.63 -4.02
N PRO A 198 21.97 -1.47 -3.46
CA PRO A 198 22.87 -0.54 -2.77
C PRO A 198 23.35 -1.04 -1.40
N PHE A 199 22.79 -2.13 -0.89
CA PHE A 199 23.14 -2.77 0.38
C PHE A 199 22.86 -4.27 0.29
N ALA A 200 23.49 -5.06 1.17
CA ALA A 200 23.27 -6.50 1.23
C ALA A 200 22.21 -6.85 2.27
N LEU A 201 21.35 -7.82 1.95
CA LEU A 201 20.43 -8.49 2.87
C LEU A 201 20.99 -9.90 3.17
N ASP A 202 22.12 -9.93 3.84
CA ASP A 202 22.94 -11.13 4.09
C ASP A 202 22.86 -11.60 5.54
N SER A 203 21.96 -11.06 6.34
CA SER A 203 21.77 -11.46 7.72
C SER A 203 20.46 -10.95 8.30
N TYR A 204 19.99 -11.55 9.38
CA TYR A 204 18.88 -11.04 10.18
C TYR A 204 19.06 -9.57 10.59
N THR A 205 20.26 -9.22 11.05
CA THR A 205 20.55 -7.84 11.51
C THR A 205 20.34 -6.83 10.38
N MET A 206 20.74 -7.18 9.17
CA MET A 206 20.52 -6.31 8.00
C MET A 206 19.04 -6.27 7.64
N ALA A 207 18.34 -7.38 7.60
CA ALA A 207 16.91 -7.43 7.33
C ALA A 207 16.09 -6.63 8.36
N GLN A 208 16.42 -6.75 9.66
CA GLN A 208 15.79 -5.98 10.72
C GLN A 208 16.11 -4.48 10.61
N GLY A 209 17.36 -4.12 10.38
CA GLY A 209 17.78 -2.72 10.25
C GLY A 209 17.11 -2.01 9.08
N TRP A 210 16.88 -2.71 7.99
CA TRP A 210 16.21 -2.18 6.79
C TRP A 210 14.68 -2.37 6.79
N SER A 211 14.11 -2.99 7.81
CA SER A 211 12.68 -3.32 7.82
C SER A 211 11.74 -2.12 7.60
N PRO A 212 11.99 -0.90 8.12
CA PRO A 212 11.14 0.25 7.81
C PRO A 212 11.19 0.63 6.32
N MET A 213 12.37 0.57 5.70
CA MET A 213 12.54 0.84 4.26
C MET A 213 11.91 -0.28 3.43
N ILE A 214 12.06 -1.54 3.84
CA ILE A 214 11.42 -2.69 3.18
C ILE A 214 9.91 -2.49 3.19
N ARG A 215 9.31 -2.11 4.33
CA ARG A 215 7.88 -1.79 4.41
C ARG A 215 7.49 -0.71 3.40
N GLU A 216 8.20 0.41 3.39
CA GLU A 216 7.90 1.52 2.49
C GLU A 216 7.94 1.10 1.02
N VAL A 217 9.01 0.41 0.58
CA VAL A 217 9.14 0.02 -0.83
C VAL A 217 8.14 -1.06 -1.27
N LEU A 218 7.66 -1.88 -0.33
CA LEU A 218 6.59 -2.84 -0.58
C LEU A 218 5.23 -2.13 -0.69
N MET A 219 4.89 -1.25 0.26
CA MET A 219 3.65 -0.50 0.27
C MET A 219 3.52 0.44 -0.95
N THR A 220 4.64 0.96 -1.44
CA THR A 220 4.69 1.85 -2.62
C THR A 220 4.96 1.10 -3.93
N ARG A 221 5.01 -0.25 -3.92
CA ARG A 221 5.26 -1.10 -5.09
C ARG A 221 6.57 -0.77 -5.83
N ARG A 222 7.56 -0.17 -5.15
CA ARG A 222 8.88 0.14 -5.75
C ARG A 222 9.80 -1.07 -5.83
N MET A 223 9.63 -2.05 -4.92
CA MET A 223 10.38 -3.30 -4.87
C MET A 223 9.45 -4.50 -4.72
N PRO A 224 9.81 -5.64 -5.31
CA PRO A 224 10.87 -5.84 -6.31
C PRO A 224 10.63 -5.01 -7.59
N PRO A 225 11.67 -4.59 -8.32
CA PRO A 225 11.50 -3.83 -9.55
C PRO A 225 10.99 -4.75 -10.68
N GLY A 226 10.22 -4.20 -11.63
CA GLY A 226 9.69 -4.94 -12.77
C GLY A 226 8.44 -5.74 -12.45
N GLN A 227 7.64 -5.28 -11.48
CA GLN A 227 6.31 -5.80 -11.22
C GLN A 227 5.38 -5.56 -12.42
N ILE A 228 4.65 -6.58 -12.79
CA ILE A 228 3.69 -6.56 -13.89
C ILE A 228 2.28 -6.52 -13.30
N ASP A 229 1.32 -5.97 -14.05
CA ASP A 229 -0.07 -6.01 -13.63
C ASP A 229 -0.61 -7.45 -13.63
N PRO A 230 -0.92 -8.02 -12.45
CA PRO A 230 -1.27 -9.44 -12.34
C PRO A 230 -2.67 -9.77 -12.89
N HIS A 231 -3.44 -8.74 -13.28
CA HIS A 231 -4.77 -8.93 -13.85
C HIS A 231 -4.77 -9.00 -15.38
N VAL A 232 -3.66 -8.65 -16.04
CA VAL A 232 -3.58 -8.65 -17.51
C VAL A 232 -3.17 -10.03 -18.03
N HIS A 233 -2.05 -10.57 -17.53
CA HIS A 233 -1.51 -11.84 -17.96
C HIS A 233 -0.46 -12.38 -16.98
N GLU A 234 -0.22 -13.68 -17.00
CA GLU A 234 0.89 -14.31 -16.29
C GLU A 234 2.16 -14.28 -17.14
N PHE A 235 3.24 -13.76 -16.60
CA PHE A 235 4.54 -13.71 -17.25
C PHE A 235 5.57 -14.51 -16.45
N SER A 236 6.39 -15.28 -17.14
CA SER A 236 7.42 -16.12 -16.49
C SER A 236 8.51 -15.33 -15.76
N ASN A 237 8.65 -14.05 -16.06
CA ASN A 237 9.61 -13.14 -15.45
C ASN A 237 8.95 -12.07 -14.56
N ASP A 238 7.70 -12.28 -14.18
CA ASP A 238 7.03 -11.43 -13.21
C ASP A 238 7.76 -11.45 -11.86
N ARG A 239 7.91 -10.29 -11.26
CA ARG A 239 8.58 -10.10 -9.97
C ARG A 239 7.63 -9.66 -8.86
N ASN A 240 6.33 -9.76 -9.09
CA ASN A 240 5.37 -9.55 -8.00
C ASN A 240 5.63 -10.59 -6.90
N LEU A 241 5.62 -10.13 -5.66
CA LEU A 241 5.52 -11.05 -4.53
C LEU A 241 4.17 -11.76 -4.56
N ALA A 242 4.14 -13.03 -4.19
CA ALA A 242 2.89 -13.67 -3.85
C ALA A 242 2.19 -12.88 -2.72
N ILE A 243 0.87 -12.72 -2.80
CA ILE A 243 0.11 -11.95 -1.81
C ILE A 243 0.38 -12.44 -0.38
N ALA A 244 0.45 -13.77 -0.19
CA ALA A 244 0.75 -14.37 1.11
C ALA A 244 2.15 -13.99 1.63
N ASP A 245 3.16 -13.92 0.75
CA ASP A 245 4.51 -13.54 1.12
C ASP A 245 4.61 -12.04 1.47
N LEU A 246 3.92 -11.20 0.70
CA LEU A 246 3.79 -9.77 1.01
C LEU A 246 3.13 -9.56 2.38
N GLN A 247 2.02 -10.26 2.65
CA GLN A 247 1.32 -10.20 3.93
C GLN A 247 2.20 -10.67 5.09
N LYS A 248 2.97 -11.75 4.91
CA LYS A 248 3.92 -12.24 5.93
C LYS A 248 5.02 -11.24 6.22
N LEU A 249 5.67 -10.69 5.18
CA LEU A 249 6.72 -9.68 5.33
C LEU A 249 6.23 -8.45 6.09
N LEU A 250 5.10 -7.89 5.68
CA LEU A 250 4.55 -6.70 6.33
C LEU A 250 4.11 -7.01 7.77
N SER A 251 3.48 -8.15 8.03
CA SER A 251 3.08 -8.55 9.39
C SER A 251 4.28 -8.76 10.31
N TRP A 252 5.38 -9.35 9.80
CA TRP A 252 6.63 -9.49 10.55
C TRP A 252 7.24 -8.12 10.91
N ILE A 253 7.28 -7.18 9.94
CA ILE A 253 7.80 -5.83 10.17
C ILE A 253 6.93 -5.09 11.19
N GLU A 254 5.61 -5.14 11.06
CA GLU A 254 4.66 -4.51 11.97
C GLU A 254 4.74 -5.06 13.40
N SER A 255 5.14 -6.32 13.56
CA SER A 255 5.38 -6.94 14.88
C SER A 255 6.76 -6.60 15.49
N GLY A 256 7.53 -5.72 14.86
CA GLY A 256 8.85 -5.29 15.32
C GLY A 256 10.00 -6.15 14.81
N SER A 257 9.78 -6.90 13.74
CA SER A 257 10.80 -7.74 13.09
C SER A 257 11.49 -8.73 14.04
N PRO A 258 10.73 -9.54 14.80
CA PRO A 258 11.31 -10.43 15.79
C PRO A 258 12.18 -11.51 15.14
N ARG A 259 13.25 -11.92 15.85
CA ARG A 259 14.04 -13.10 15.51
C ARG A 259 13.52 -14.31 16.26
N ASP A 260 13.43 -15.41 15.57
CA ASP A 260 13.25 -16.74 16.12
C ASP A 260 14.22 -17.72 15.45
N GLY A 261 14.22 -18.96 15.92
CA GLY A 261 15.08 -19.99 15.38
C GLY A 261 16.52 -19.94 15.89
N ALA A 262 17.29 -20.97 15.55
CA ALA A 262 18.65 -21.15 15.97
C ALA A 262 19.69 -20.69 14.93
N THR A 263 19.27 -20.63 13.65
CA THR A 263 20.13 -20.27 12.51
C THR A 263 19.76 -18.93 11.92
N ASP A 264 20.58 -18.43 11.02
CA ASP A 264 20.28 -17.26 10.21
C ASP A 264 20.40 -17.65 8.72
N PRO A 265 19.29 -18.08 8.10
CA PRO A 265 19.35 -18.58 6.73
C PRO A 265 19.89 -17.56 5.72
N LEU A 266 19.77 -16.25 5.99
CA LEU A 266 20.35 -15.21 5.12
C LEU A 266 21.87 -15.20 5.21
N ALA A 267 22.44 -15.46 6.40
CA ALA A 267 23.88 -15.52 6.60
C ALA A 267 24.52 -16.79 6.04
N GLU A 268 23.71 -17.82 5.78
CA GLU A 268 24.15 -19.10 5.21
C GLU A 268 24.06 -19.11 3.68
N LEU A 269 23.54 -18.03 3.06
CA LEU A 269 23.44 -17.95 1.60
C LEU A 269 24.84 -17.86 0.98
N ASP A 270 25.15 -18.83 0.13
CA ASP A 270 26.35 -18.81 -0.72
C ASP A 270 25.94 -18.36 -2.13
N TRP A 271 26.60 -17.32 -2.60
CA TRP A 271 26.37 -16.77 -3.93
C TRP A 271 27.58 -17.09 -4.81
N PRO A 272 27.36 -17.77 -5.95
CA PRO A 272 28.45 -17.97 -6.90
C PRO A 272 29.04 -16.62 -7.31
N GLU A 273 30.36 -16.59 -7.52
CA GLU A 273 30.98 -15.42 -8.13
C GLU A 273 30.23 -15.06 -9.43
N THR A 274 30.06 -13.77 -9.66
CA THR A 274 29.37 -13.26 -10.85
C THR A 274 30.19 -13.60 -12.10
N GLU A 275 30.00 -14.79 -12.63
CA GLU A 275 30.39 -15.06 -14.01
C GLU A 275 29.42 -14.34 -14.96
N TRP A 276 29.93 -13.97 -16.11
CA TRP A 276 29.11 -13.41 -17.17
C TRP A 276 28.04 -14.41 -17.58
N THR A 277 26.77 -14.12 -17.21
CA THR A 277 25.64 -15.02 -17.45
C THR A 277 25.05 -14.92 -18.86
N VAL A 278 25.76 -14.24 -19.77
CA VAL A 278 25.31 -14.11 -21.16
C VAL A 278 25.57 -15.43 -21.86
N PRO A 279 24.63 -15.99 -22.66
CA PRO A 279 24.80 -17.26 -23.35
C PRO A 279 26.02 -17.34 -24.30
N LEU A 280 26.59 -16.19 -24.64
CA LEU A 280 27.78 -16.06 -25.51
C LEU A 280 29.11 -16.21 -24.75
N GLY A 281 29.10 -16.38 -23.41
CA GLY A 281 30.31 -16.48 -22.59
C GLY A 281 30.84 -15.09 -22.13
N ALA A 282 32.12 -15.09 -21.74
CA ALA A 282 32.80 -13.87 -21.31
C ALA A 282 32.91 -12.85 -22.49
N PRO A 283 32.83 -11.54 -22.21
CA PRO A 283 32.97 -10.52 -23.26
C PRO A 283 34.39 -10.49 -23.82
N ASP A 284 34.51 -10.20 -25.08
CA ASP A 284 35.82 -10.06 -25.75
C ASP A 284 36.59 -8.81 -25.28
N LEU A 285 35.87 -7.82 -24.75
CA LEU A 285 36.45 -6.56 -24.25
C LEU A 285 35.64 -6.03 -23.12
N ILE A 286 36.28 -5.71 -22.00
CA ILE A 286 35.73 -4.97 -20.88
C ILE A 286 36.33 -3.56 -20.91
N VAL A 287 35.45 -2.54 -21.02
CA VAL A 287 35.86 -1.14 -20.92
C VAL A 287 35.49 -0.64 -19.54
N GLU A 288 36.49 -0.35 -18.73
CA GLU A 288 36.32 0.26 -17.42
C GLU A 288 36.15 1.78 -17.57
N VAL A 289 35.07 2.32 -17.04
CA VAL A 289 34.86 3.76 -16.96
C VAL A 289 35.36 4.23 -15.57
N PRO A 290 36.33 5.18 -15.52
CA PRO A 290 36.82 5.65 -14.23
C PRO A 290 35.70 6.30 -13.43
N PRO A 291 35.80 6.33 -12.09
CA PRO A 291 34.83 6.96 -11.22
C PRO A 291 34.49 8.39 -11.66
N GLN A 292 33.21 8.71 -11.75
CA GLN A 292 32.72 10.03 -12.10
C GLN A 292 32.15 10.72 -10.85
N THR A 293 32.44 12.01 -10.69
CA THR A 293 31.79 12.80 -9.64
C THR A 293 30.49 13.37 -10.17
N VAL A 294 29.40 13.03 -9.54
CA VAL A 294 28.11 13.66 -9.84
C VAL A 294 28.10 15.02 -9.14
N PRO A 295 27.94 16.15 -9.87
CA PRO A 295 27.81 17.46 -9.24
C PRO A 295 26.58 17.51 -8.33
N ALA A 296 26.70 18.21 -7.19
CA ALA A 296 25.60 18.41 -6.24
C ALA A 296 24.51 19.33 -6.82
#